data_f781c02ae1637adf33113125f9b64ca5
#
_entry.id   f781c02ae1637adf33113125f9b64ca5
#
_cell.length_a   1.000
_cell.length_b   1.000
_cell.length_c   1.000
_cell.angle_alpha   90.00
_cell.angle_beta   90.00
_cell.angle_gamma   90.00
#
_symmetry.space_group_name_H-M   'P 1'
#
loop_
_entity.id
_entity.type
_entity.pdbx_description
1 polymer ?
#
loop_
_entity_poly.entity_id
_entity_poly.type
_entity_poly.pdbx_seq_one_letter_code
_entity_poly.pdbx_strand_id
1 'polypeptide(L)'
;MVLDLRRDYSRFYYKKLIKLDSLVRRGSIISYGFPIQQVIKRRISSFKNENFVNVQDKYYNFPSTDEMKWKILSETKFSNNFKLQKAETTWGGRKWIAWFSLQVPFSEGPYKFNRLPGLIFEVKDSKDNFNYKLISINEIVSEYDSSNVVESSLGLSPILITLRQYQKLLINNYNNPFSEYYTMKEGTWGLTIFDKHITNVEGLKSIKKDYQRQIINNYNPIELDKAVKY
;
A
#
# COMPACT_ATOMS: atom_id res chain seq x y z
N MET A 1 5.31 2.13 -8.19
CA MET A 1 5.44 2.69 -6.84
C MET A 1 6.51 3.76 -6.82
N VAL A 2 6.50 4.64 -5.83
CA VAL A 2 7.53 5.65 -5.54
C VAL A 2 7.98 5.45 -4.10
N LEU A 3 9.28 5.50 -3.87
CA LEU A 3 9.89 5.69 -2.57
C LEU A 3 10.45 7.12 -2.56
N ASP A 4 9.81 8.01 -1.81
CA ASP A 4 10.22 9.41 -1.64
C ASP A 4 11.00 9.51 -0.32
N LEU A 5 12.28 9.85 -0.43
CA LEU A 5 13.18 10.00 0.71
C LEU A 5 13.43 11.48 0.96
N ARG A 6 13.15 11.92 2.17
CA ARG A 6 13.40 13.27 2.66
C ARG A 6 14.33 13.21 3.88
N ARG A 7 14.73 14.38 4.38
CA ARG A 7 15.62 14.47 5.54
C ARG A 7 15.10 13.72 6.76
N ASP A 8 13.81 13.87 7.07
CA ASP A 8 13.22 13.39 8.33
C ASP A 8 12.27 12.21 8.14
N TYR A 9 11.83 11.93 6.93
CA TYR A 9 10.85 10.88 6.65
C TYR A 9 11.04 10.22 5.29
N SER A 10 10.49 9.02 5.16
CA SER A 10 10.27 8.31 3.90
C SER A 10 8.78 8.11 3.67
N ARG A 11 8.35 8.17 2.40
CA ARG A 11 7.00 7.81 1.96
C ARG A 11 7.07 6.79 0.83
N PHE A 12 6.25 5.76 0.92
CA PHE A 12 6.11 4.77 -0.14
C PHE A 12 4.65 4.73 -0.61
N TYR A 13 4.42 4.97 -1.91
CA TYR A 13 3.08 5.15 -2.45
C TYR A 13 2.98 4.84 -3.95
N TYR A 14 1.75 4.74 -4.47
CA TYR A 14 1.50 4.53 -5.90
C TYR A 14 1.79 5.79 -6.71
N LYS A 15 2.66 5.69 -7.73
CA LYS A 15 2.98 6.82 -8.63
C LYS A 15 1.72 7.47 -9.23
N LYS A 16 0.69 6.67 -9.52
CA LYS A 16 -0.57 7.18 -10.07
C LYS A 16 -1.32 8.13 -9.13
N LEU A 17 -1.10 8.07 -7.81
CA LEU A 17 -1.72 9.00 -6.86
C LEU A 17 -1.30 10.45 -7.11
N ILE A 18 -0.08 10.69 -7.59
CA ILE A 18 0.40 12.03 -7.97
C ILE A 18 -0.50 12.62 -9.07
N LYS A 19 -0.81 11.82 -10.10
CA LYS A 19 -1.69 12.27 -11.20
C LYS A 19 -3.11 12.51 -10.73
N LEU A 20 -3.64 11.62 -9.88
CA LEU A 20 -4.99 11.76 -9.32
C LEU A 20 -5.11 12.99 -8.42
N ASP A 21 -4.13 13.25 -7.54
CA ASP A 21 -4.09 14.46 -6.72
C ASP A 21 -4.10 15.73 -7.58
N SER A 22 -3.31 15.77 -8.64
CA SER A 22 -3.29 16.90 -9.58
C SER A 22 -4.64 17.13 -10.25
N LEU A 23 -5.39 16.08 -10.57
CA LEU A 23 -6.73 16.21 -11.18
C LEU A 23 -7.75 16.73 -10.16
N VAL A 24 -7.71 16.22 -8.92
CA VAL A 24 -8.60 16.71 -7.84
C VAL A 24 -8.36 18.18 -7.55
N ARG A 25 -7.10 18.63 -7.49
CA ARG A 25 -6.78 20.07 -7.32
C ARG A 25 -7.29 20.95 -8.45
N ARG A 26 -7.54 20.40 -9.63
CA ARG A 26 -8.15 21.09 -10.78
C ARG A 26 -9.69 21.00 -10.77
N GLY A 27 -10.29 20.49 -9.69
CA GLY A 27 -11.74 20.40 -9.53
C GLY A 27 -12.38 19.13 -10.10
N SER A 28 -11.59 18.13 -10.51
CA SER A 28 -12.14 16.84 -10.97
C SER A 28 -12.66 16.02 -9.79
N ILE A 29 -13.86 15.46 -9.92
CA ILE A 29 -14.38 14.47 -8.98
C ILE A 29 -13.82 13.10 -9.39
N ILE A 30 -13.05 12.47 -8.51
CA ILE A 30 -12.40 11.19 -8.77
C ILE A 30 -12.74 10.20 -7.66
N SER A 31 -13.13 8.99 -8.04
CA SER A 31 -13.21 7.84 -7.16
C SER A 31 -11.98 6.94 -7.33
N TYR A 32 -11.55 6.27 -6.27
CA TYR A 32 -10.51 5.24 -6.37
C TYR A 32 -11.05 4.03 -7.11
N GLY A 33 -10.55 3.76 -8.30
CA GLY A 33 -10.84 2.52 -9.01
C GLY A 33 -9.99 1.32 -8.54
N PHE A 34 -9.31 1.42 -7.38
CA PHE A 34 -8.41 0.40 -6.87
C PHE A 34 -8.21 0.54 -5.35
N PRO A 35 -7.93 -0.57 -4.65
CA PRO A 35 -7.64 -0.51 -3.23
C PRO A 35 -6.30 0.20 -2.99
N ILE A 36 -6.28 1.16 -2.07
CA ILE A 36 -5.05 1.74 -1.54
C ILE A 36 -4.57 0.81 -0.43
N GLN A 37 -3.45 0.20 -0.67
CA GLN A 37 -2.73 -0.66 0.27
C GLN A 37 -1.24 -0.37 0.11
N GLN A 38 -0.41 -0.72 1.08
CA GLN A 38 1.04 -0.51 1.01
C GLN A 38 1.44 0.96 0.83
N VAL A 39 0.61 1.91 1.25
CA VAL A 39 0.97 3.32 1.34
C VAL A 39 1.46 3.58 2.76
N ILE A 40 2.71 4.01 2.87
CA ILE A 40 3.41 4.09 4.16
C ILE A 40 4.10 5.45 4.27
N LYS A 41 4.05 6.01 5.48
CA LYS A 41 4.95 7.07 5.94
C LYS A 41 5.75 6.55 7.12
N ARG A 42 7.04 6.85 7.16
CA ARG A 42 7.93 6.50 8.26
C ARG A 42 8.89 7.64 8.53
N ARG A 43 9.14 7.93 9.80
CA ARG A 43 10.26 8.78 10.18
C ARG A 43 11.57 8.04 9.95
N ILE A 44 12.54 8.68 9.32
CA ILE A 44 13.86 8.09 9.08
C ILE A 44 14.45 7.57 10.39
N SER A 45 15.12 6.43 10.32
CA SER A 45 15.69 5.74 11.48
C SER A 45 14.68 5.28 12.53
N SER A 46 13.40 5.15 12.18
CA SER A 46 12.35 4.62 13.05
C SER A 46 11.85 3.25 12.58
N PHE A 47 11.34 2.44 13.51
CA PHE A 47 10.57 1.24 13.20
C PHE A 47 9.06 1.51 13.17
N LYS A 48 8.64 2.74 13.54
CA LYS A 48 7.23 3.12 13.56
C LYS A 48 6.80 3.58 12.18
N ASN A 49 5.78 2.92 11.66
CA ASN A 49 5.16 3.22 10.38
C ASN A 49 3.74 3.75 10.59
N GLU A 50 3.33 4.68 9.76
CA GLU A 50 1.95 5.05 9.54
C GLU A 50 1.49 4.36 8.25
N ASN A 51 0.48 3.50 8.37
CA ASN A 51 -0.10 2.76 7.24
C ASN A 51 -1.34 3.49 6.78
N PHE A 52 -1.45 3.75 5.48
CA PHE A 52 -2.61 4.43 4.90
C PHE A 52 -3.34 3.46 3.97
N VAL A 53 -4.65 3.36 4.16
CA VAL A 53 -5.50 2.40 3.44
C VAL A 53 -6.86 3.03 3.13
N ASN A 54 -7.51 2.57 2.06
CA ASN A 54 -8.93 2.82 1.89
C ASN A 54 -9.72 1.53 2.12
N VAL A 55 -10.90 1.69 2.71
CA VAL A 55 -11.93 0.64 2.77
C VAL A 55 -13.22 1.32 2.36
N GLN A 56 -13.84 0.81 1.29
CA GLN A 56 -14.91 1.50 0.59
C GLN A 56 -14.44 2.92 0.18
N ASP A 57 -15.22 3.95 0.37
CA ASP A 57 -14.89 5.33 -0.01
C ASP A 57 -14.18 6.12 1.11
N LYS A 58 -13.80 5.47 2.20
CA LYS A 58 -13.17 6.13 3.36
C LYS A 58 -11.68 5.85 3.40
N TYR A 59 -10.91 6.87 3.79
CA TYR A 59 -9.47 6.82 3.95
C TYR A 59 -9.12 6.70 5.42
N TYR A 60 -8.23 5.77 5.75
CA TYR A 60 -7.84 5.47 7.13
C TYR A 60 -6.32 5.44 7.26
N ASN A 61 -5.84 5.74 8.48
CA ASN A 61 -4.48 5.45 8.86
C ASN A 61 -4.42 4.70 10.19
N PHE A 62 -3.38 3.88 10.34
CA PHE A 62 -3.09 3.19 11.60
C PHE A 62 -1.58 3.04 11.80
N PRO A 63 -1.09 3.17 13.05
CA PRO A 63 0.31 2.96 13.36
C PRO A 63 0.66 1.48 13.38
N SER A 64 1.92 1.18 13.04
CA SER A 64 2.53 -0.12 13.30
C SER A 64 4.00 0.04 13.66
N THR A 65 4.53 -0.93 14.40
CA THR A 65 5.97 -1.04 14.68
C THR A 65 6.47 -2.32 14.02
N ASP A 66 7.39 -2.16 13.07
CA ASP A 66 7.81 -3.25 12.20
C ASP A 66 9.34 -3.34 12.20
N GLU A 67 9.88 -4.21 13.04
CA GLU A 67 11.31 -4.48 13.11
C GLU A 67 11.67 -5.69 12.26
N MET A 68 12.72 -5.53 11.43
CA MET A 68 13.25 -6.60 10.58
C MET A 68 14.67 -6.94 11.01
N LYS A 69 14.91 -8.23 11.23
CA LYS A 69 16.25 -8.75 11.54
C LYS A 69 16.85 -9.33 10.27
N TRP A 70 17.75 -8.58 9.64
CA TRP A 70 18.42 -8.99 8.42
C TRP A 70 19.65 -9.84 8.72
N LYS A 71 19.79 -10.94 7.96
CA LYS A 71 21.04 -11.71 7.84
C LYS A 71 21.70 -11.28 6.54
N ILE A 72 22.80 -10.54 6.63
CA ILE A 72 23.59 -10.14 5.46
C ILE A 72 24.47 -11.33 5.05
N LEU A 73 24.50 -11.61 3.74
CA LEU A 73 25.23 -12.73 3.15
C LEU A 73 26.41 -12.21 2.32
N SER A 74 27.33 -13.11 1.97
CA SER A 74 28.53 -12.78 1.20
C SER A 74 28.25 -12.62 -0.30
N GLU A 75 27.14 -13.14 -0.78
CA GLU A 75 26.79 -13.08 -2.21
C GLU A 75 26.61 -11.64 -2.68
N THR A 76 27.22 -11.34 -3.81
CA THR A 76 27.14 -10.06 -4.47
C THR A 76 26.78 -10.21 -5.93
N LYS A 77 26.16 -9.18 -6.51
CA LYS A 77 25.92 -9.05 -7.95
C LYS A 77 26.06 -7.58 -8.38
N PHE A 78 26.11 -7.32 -9.68
CA PHE A 78 26.05 -5.97 -10.23
C PHE A 78 24.69 -5.72 -10.87
N SER A 79 24.15 -4.52 -10.70
CA SER A 79 22.96 -4.01 -11.36
C SER A 79 23.12 -2.52 -11.60
N ASN A 80 23.02 -2.07 -12.87
CA ASN A 80 23.12 -0.66 -13.25
C ASN A 80 24.34 0.05 -12.62
N ASN A 81 25.53 -0.54 -12.73
CA ASN A 81 26.81 -0.04 -12.17
C ASN A 81 26.90 -0.01 -10.62
N PHE A 82 25.89 -0.51 -9.92
CA PHE A 82 25.96 -0.65 -8.46
C PHE A 82 26.31 -2.09 -8.07
N LYS A 83 27.23 -2.22 -7.14
CA LYS A 83 27.49 -3.48 -6.47
C LYS A 83 26.42 -3.70 -5.42
N LEU A 84 25.67 -4.79 -5.54
CA LEU A 84 24.62 -5.18 -4.61
C LEU A 84 25.07 -6.34 -3.75
N GLN A 85 24.74 -6.32 -2.48
CA GLN A 85 24.94 -7.40 -1.52
C GLN A 85 23.61 -8.00 -1.11
N LYS A 86 23.58 -9.32 -0.95
CA LYS A 86 22.39 -10.07 -0.58
C LYS A 86 22.11 -10.01 0.92
N ALA A 87 20.85 -9.94 1.29
CA ALA A 87 20.40 -10.12 2.66
C ALA A 87 19.08 -10.90 2.70
N GLU A 88 18.83 -11.58 3.81
CA GLU A 88 17.62 -12.38 4.02
C GLU A 88 16.99 -12.04 5.37
N THR A 89 15.66 -12.11 5.44
CA THR A 89 14.91 -11.99 6.68
C THR A 89 13.63 -12.80 6.64
N THR A 90 13.09 -13.11 7.79
CA THR A 90 11.70 -13.58 7.94
C THR A 90 10.92 -12.49 8.64
N TRP A 91 9.91 -11.95 7.95
CA TRP A 91 9.07 -10.88 8.46
C TRP A 91 7.67 -10.94 7.85
N GLY A 92 6.65 -10.56 8.64
CA GLY A 92 5.27 -10.56 8.18
C GLY A 92 4.75 -11.94 7.76
N GLY A 93 5.29 -13.03 8.36
CA GLY A 93 4.95 -14.41 7.99
C GLY A 93 5.53 -14.88 6.65
N ARG A 94 6.47 -14.13 6.05
CA ARG A 94 7.15 -14.46 4.79
C ARG A 94 8.66 -14.48 4.95
N LYS A 95 9.34 -15.26 4.10
CA LYS A 95 10.80 -15.19 3.91
C LYS A 95 11.10 -14.21 2.79
N TRP A 96 12.01 -13.28 3.02
CA TRP A 96 12.38 -12.21 2.10
C TRP A 96 13.84 -12.29 1.72
N ILE A 97 14.14 -12.01 0.46
CA ILE A 97 15.49 -11.86 -0.09
C ILE A 97 15.60 -10.44 -0.61
N ALA A 98 16.60 -9.71 -0.12
CA ALA A 98 16.89 -8.34 -0.54
C ALA A 98 18.29 -8.25 -1.15
N TRP A 99 18.44 -7.29 -2.07
CA TRP A 99 19.71 -6.85 -2.62
C TRP A 99 19.84 -5.35 -2.38
N PHE A 100 20.87 -4.95 -1.67
CA PHE A 100 21.09 -3.56 -1.29
C PHE A 100 22.48 -3.09 -1.69
N SER A 101 22.69 -1.77 -1.84
CA SER A 101 23.97 -1.18 -2.20
C SER A 101 24.49 -0.24 -1.12
N LEU A 102 25.71 -0.48 -0.67
CA LEU A 102 26.46 0.43 0.21
C LEU A 102 26.85 1.76 -0.49
N GLN A 103 26.86 1.78 -1.82
CA GLN A 103 27.17 2.99 -2.60
C GLN A 103 26.08 4.05 -2.51
N VAL A 104 24.89 3.68 -2.05
CA VAL A 104 23.75 4.57 -1.81
C VAL A 104 23.40 4.51 -0.32
N PRO A 105 23.91 5.41 0.53
CA PRO A 105 23.94 5.25 1.98
C PRO A 105 22.60 5.65 2.64
N PHE A 106 21.48 5.18 2.08
CA PHE A 106 20.14 5.29 2.67
C PHE A 106 19.71 3.93 3.18
N SER A 107 19.53 3.77 4.49
CA SER A 107 19.06 2.51 5.10
C SER A 107 17.56 2.29 4.89
N GLU A 108 17.07 2.49 3.66
CA GLU A 108 15.68 2.55 3.27
C GLU A 108 15.39 1.59 2.10
N GLY A 109 14.10 1.30 1.89
CA GLY A 109 13.62 0.44 0.80
C GLY A 109 12.12 0.58 0.57
N PRO A 110 11.56 -0.20 -0.37
CA PRO A 110 10.13 -0.17 -0.66
C PRO A 110 9.30 -0.63 0.54
N TYR A 111 8.07 -0.15 0.62
CA TYR A 111 7.11 -0.49 1.68
C TYR A 111 7.71 -0.22 3.08
N LYS A 112 7.79 -1.23 3.92
CA LYS A 112 8.34 -1.16 5.29
C LYS A 112 9.80 -1.64 5.37
N PHE A 113 10.38 -2.14 4.27
CA PHE A 113 11.74 -2.67 4.28
C PHE A 113 12.76 -1.58 4.52
N ASN A 114 13.59 -1.74 5.55
CA ASN A 114 14.61 -0.79 5.95
C ASN A 114 15.73 -1.46 6.75
N ARG A 115 16.68 -0.68 7.23
CA ARG A 115 17.77 -1.06 8.16
C ARG A 115 18.87 -1.95 7.56
N LEU A 116 18.92 -2.15 6.26
CA LEU A 116 20.16 -2.57 5.64
C LEU A 116 21.12 -1.37 5.56
N PRO A 117 22.44 -1.58 5.56
CA PRO A 117 23.42 -0.49 5.56
C PRO A 117 23.57 0.18 4.19
N GLY A 118 22.49 0.34 3.45
CA GLY A 118 22.39 0.94 2.13
C GLY A 118 21.00 0.76 1.54
N LEU A 119 20.73 1.46 0.43
CA LEU A 119 19.43 1.43 -0.23
C LEU A 119 19.12 0.02 -0.76
N ILE A 120 17.90 -0.43 -0.52
CA ILE A 120 17.39 -1.69 -1.05
C ILE A 120 16.98 -1.49 -2.51
N PHE A 121 17.70 -2.13 -3.43
CA PHE A 121 17.47 -2.10 -4.87
C PHE A 121 16.43 -3.13 -5.31
N GLU A 122 16.47 -4.29 -4.67
CA GLU A 122 15.51 -5.36 -4.94
C GLU A 122 15.10 -6.02 -3.63
N VAL A 123 13.84 -6.34 -3.48
CA VAL A 123 13.35 -7.21 -2.41
C VAL A 123 12.17 -8.02 -2.91
N LYS A 124 12.21 -9.33 -2.67
CA LYS A 124 11.14 -10.24 -3.03
C LYS A 124 10.90 -11.29 -1.96
N ASP A 125 9.67 -11.79 -1.88
CA ASP A 125 9.40 -12.94 -1.03
C ASP A 125 9.82 -14.25 -1.74
N SER A 126 10.07 -15.29 -0.97
CA SER A 126 10.56 -16.59 -1.47
C SER A 126 9.60 -17.33 -2.40
N LYS A 127 8.34 -16.88 -2.49
CA LYS A 127 7.29 -17.46 -3.34
C LYS A 127 6.95 -16.58 -4.54
N ASP A 128 7.71 -15.49 -4.77
CA ASP A 128 7.51 -14.50 -5.83
C ASP A 128 6.11 -13.84 -5.86
N ASN A 129 5.38 -13.81 -4.71
CA ASN A 129 4.13 -13.07 -4.62
C ASN A 129 4.33 -11.55 -4.64
N PHE A 130 5.47 -11.10 -4.12
CA PHE A 130 5.86 -9.70 -4.08
C PHE A 130 7.30 -9.56 -4.57
N ASN A 131 7.49 -8.67 -5.53
CA ASN A 131 8.79 -8.39 -6.11
C ASN A 131 8.89 -6.88 -6.36
N TYR A 132 9.74 -6.21 -5.60
CA TYR A 132 10.05 -4.78 -5.76
C TYR A 132 11.45 -4.65 -6.34
N LYS A 133 11.56 -3.90 -7.43
CA LYS A 133 12.82 -3.62 -8.08
C LYS A 133 12.95 -2.13 -8.32
N LEU A 134 14.09 -1.55 -7.94
CA LEU A 134 14.43 -0.17 -8.22
C LEU A 134 14.68 0.00 -9.74
N ILE A 135 13.94 0.92 -10.33
CA ILE A 135 14.04 1.21 -11.78
C ILE A 135 14.94 2.43 -12.02
N SER A 136 14.78 3.48 -11.20
CA SER A 136 15.56 4.70 -11.32
C SER A 136 15.67 5.42 -9.99
N ILE A 137 16.74 6.17 -9.84
CA ILE A 137 16.95 7.12 -8.74
C ILE A 137 16.98 8.51 -9.38
N ASN A 138 16.17 9.42 -8.84
CA ASN A 138 16.14 10.80 -9.30
C ASN A 138 16.29 11.72 -8.08
N GLU A 139 17.12 12.71 -8.20
CA GLU A 139 17.17 13.79 -7.24
C GLU A 139 15.97 14.72 -7.47
N ILE A 140 15.26 15.05 -6.41
CA ILE A 140 14.09 15.93 -6.51
C ILE A 140 14.58 17.35 -6.25
N VAL A 141 14.68 18.14 -7.30
CA VAL A 141 15.06 19.55 -7.24
C VAL A 141 13.86 20.46 -6.90
N SER A 142 12.63 19.92 -7.00
CA SER A 142 11.40 20.70 -6.75
C SER A 142 10.88 20.52 -5.33
N GLU A 143 10.20 21.55 -4.82
CA GLU A 143 9.48 21.52 -3.52
C GLU A 143 8.18 20.69 -3.55
N TYR A 144 8.05 19.72 -4.49
CA TYR A 144 6.84 18.89 -4.53
C TYR A 144 6.70 18.15 -3.20
N ASP A 145 5.65 18.49 -2.47
CA ASP A 145 5.31 17.83 -1.21
C ASP A 145 4.35 16.66 -1.46
N SER A 146 4.84 15.46 -1.25
CA SER A 146 4.06 14.24 -1.36
C SER A 146 3.09 14.02 -0.18
N SER A 147 3.05 14.91 0.83
CA SER A 147 2.11 14.80 1.96
C SER A 147 0.66 14.77 1.51
N ASN A 148 0.32 15.63 0.56
CA ASN A 148 -1.04 15.70 0.00
C ASN A 148 -1.47 14.42 -0.74
N VAL A 149 -0.52 13.57 -1.13
CA VAL A 149 -0.78 12.30 -1.81
C VAL A 149 -0.96 11.16 -0.82
N VAL A 150 -0.27 11.24 0.32
CA VAL A 150 -0.23 10.18 1.33
C VAL A 150 -1.08 10.53 2.55
N GLU A 151 -0.89 11.72 3.12
CA GLU A 151 -1.48 12.12 4.39
C GLU A 151 -2.87 12.77 4.25
N SER A 152 -3.24 13.16 3.01
CA SER A 152 -4.60 13.62 2.69
C SER A 152 -4.99 13.16 1.28
N SER A 153 -5.25 11.89 1.10
CA SER A 153 -5.44 11.34 -0.23
C SER A 153 -6.72 11.86 -0.91
N LEU A 154 -6.58 12.46 -2.07
CA LEU A 154 -7.66 13.08 -2.87
C LEU A 154 -8.52 14.07 -2.06
N GLY A 155 -7.90 14.85 -1.17
CA GLY A 155 -8.59 15.78 -0.29
C GLY A 155 -9.27 15.17 0.93
N LEU A 156 -9.22 13.84 1.08
CA LEU A 156 -9.76 13.15 2.25
C LEU A 156 -8.69 13.07 3.35
N SER A 157 -9.01 13.59 4.53
CA SER A 157 -8.20 13.38 5.72
C SER A 157 -8.38 11.94 6.23
N PRO A 158 -7.32 11.24 6.61
CA PRO A 158 -7.43 9.88 7.09
C PRO A 158 -8.08 9.83 8.48
N ILE A 159 -8.92 8.84 8.70
CA ILE A 159 -9.48 8.52 10.01
C ILE A 159 -8.47 7.63 10.74
N LEU A 160 -8.01 8.09 11.90
CA LEU A 160 -7.09 7.30 12.74
C LEU A 160 -7.84 6.10 13.35
N ILE A 161 -7.31 4.93 13.13
CA ILE A 161 -7.83 3.65 13.65
C ILE A 161 -6.70 2.79 14.21
N THR A 162 -7.04 1.68 14.82
CA THR A 162 -6.10 0.62 15.18
C THR A 162 -6.05 -0.45 14.10
N LEU A 163 -4.99 -1.27 14.06
CA LEU A 163 -4.92 -2.44 13.19
C LEU A 163 -6.14 -3.37 13.38
N ARG A 164 -6.58 -3.58 14.63
CA ARG A 164 -7.75 -4.42 14.92
C ARG A 164 -9.04 -3.83 14.34
N GLN A 165 -9.20 -2.51 14.38
CA GLN A 165 -10.34 -1.85 13.73
C GLN A 165 -10.27 -1.98 12.22
N TYR A 166 -9.07 -1.82 11.61
CA TYR A 166 -8.88 -2.08 10.18
C TYR A 166 -9.27 -3.51 9.79
N GLN A 167 -8.81 -4.52 10.55
CA GLN A 167 -9.18 -5.91 10.31
C GLN A 167 -10.70 -6.13 10.39
N LYS A 168 -11.38 -5.50 11.38
CA LYS A 168 -12.84 -5.54 11.47
C LYS A 168 -13.53 -4.88 10.27
N LEU A 169 -12.99 -3.75 9.78
CA LEU A 169 -13.53 -3.09 8.58
C LEU A 169 -13.43 -4.00 7.35
N LEU A 170 -12.32 -4.72 7.17
CA LEU A 170 -12.16 -5.68 6.06
C LEU A 170 -13.18 -6.83 6.15
N ILE A 171 -13.36 -7.41 7.34
CA ILE A 171 -14.35 -8.47 7.57
C ILE A 171 -15.78 -7.94 7.36
N ASN A 172 -16.09 -6.73 7.85
CA ASN A 172 -17.39 -6.13 7.65
C ASN A 172 -17.66 -5.84 6.17
N ASN A 173 -16.68 -5.32 5.43
CA ASN A 173 -16.78 -5.10 3.99
C ASN A 173 -17.02 -6.41 3.22
N TYR A 174 -16.41 -7.51 3.64
CA TYR A 174 -16.66 -8.83 3.07
C TYR A 174 -18.09 -9.32 3.35
N ASN A 175 -18.54 -9.22 4.59
CA ASN A 175 -19.87 -9.69 5.00
C ASN A 175 -21.00 -8.81 4.44
N ASN A 176 -20.77 -7.50 4.38
CA ASN A 176 -21.77 -6.50 4.00
C ASN A 176 -21.19 -5.48 3.01
N PRO A 177 -20.80 -5.91 1.80
CA PRO A 177 -20.03 -5.08 0.87
C PRO A 177 -20.76 -3.83 0.37
N PHE A 178 -22.07 -3.83 0.42
CA PHE A 178 -22.92 -2.76 -0.14
C PHE A 178 -23.86 -2.14 0.90
N SER A 179 -23.49 -2.22 2.18
CA SER A 179 -24.38 -1.84 3.29
C SER A 179 -24.93 -0.41 3.21
N GLU A 180 -24.15 0.53 2.71
CA GLU A 180 -24.58 1.92 2.55
C GLU A 180 -25.68 2.09 1.50
N TYR A 181 -25.64 1.32 0.40
CA TYR A 181 -26.61 1.42 -0.69
C TYR A 181 -27.97 0.83 -0.33
N TYR A 182 -28.04 -0.08 0.65
CA TYR A 182 -29.33 -0.66 1.11
C TYR A 182 -30.21 0.37 1.84
N THR A 183 -29.63 1.48 2.30
CA THR A 183 -30.35 2.57 2.97
C THR A 183 -30.65 3.76 2.08
N MET A 184 -30.08 3.79 0.88
CA MET A 184 -30.31 4.86 -0.09
C MET A 184 -31.58 4.61 -0.91
N LYS A 185 -32.25 5.70 -1.31
CA LYS A 185 -33.42 5.62 -2.19
C LYS A 185 -32.98 5.09 -3.57
N GLU A 186 -33.66 4.07 -4.07
CA GLU A 186 -33.43 3.52 -5.40
C GLU A 186 -33.60 4.62 -6.49
N GLY A 187 -32.76 4.55 -7.53
CA GLY A 187 -32.70 5.56 -8.58
C GLY A 187 -31.86 6.79 -8.24
N THR A 188 -31.37 6.96 -7.00
CA THR A 188 -30.47 8.06 -6.61
C THR A 188 -29.00 7.66 -6.64
N TRP A 189 -28.71 6.41 -6.91
CA TRP A 189 -27.35 5.85 -6.96
C TRP A 189 -27.19 4.82 -8.08
N GLY A 190 -25.97 4.59 -8.48
CA GLY A 190 -25.60 3.56 -9.45
C GLY A 190 -24.16 3.12 -9.21
N LEU A 191 -23.92 1.83 -9.36
CA LEU A 191 -22.59 1.23 -9.24
C LEU A 191 -22.28 0.42 -10.50
N THR A 192 -21.05 0.48 -10.96
CA THR A 192 -20.57 -0.46 -11.98
C THR A 192 -19.62 -1.46 -11.34
N ILE A 193 -20.04 -2.73 -11.29
CA ILE A 193 -19.28 -3.82 -10.69
C ILE A 193 -19.27 -4.97 -11.70
N PHE A 194 -18.06 -5.47 -12.04
CA PHE A 194 -17.88 -6.53 -13.06
C PHE A 194 -18.56 -6.17 -14.39
N ASP A 195 -18.38 -4.93 -14.84
CA ASP A 195 -18.97 -4.37 -16.05
C ASP A 195 -20.51 -4.35 -16.09
N LYS A 196 -21.15 -4.64 -14.93
CA LYS A 196 -22.60 -4.55 -14.75
C LYS A 196 -22.95 -3.24 -14.06
N HIS A 197 -23.86 -2.47 -14.67
CA HIS A 197 -24.42 -1.28 -14.05
C HIS A 197 -25.62 -1.66 -13.16
N ILE A 198 -25.53 -1.34 -11.87
CA ILE A 198 -26.46 -1.74 -10.82
C ILE A 198 -27.04 -0.50 -10.17
N THR A 199 -28.36 -0.41 -10.14
CA THR A 199 -29.12 0.76 -9.65
C THR A 199 -30.16 0.42 -8.59
N ASN A 200 -30.26 -0.86 -8.20
CA ASN A 200 -31.23 -1.33 -7.24
C ASN A 200 -30.67 -2.41 -6.31
N VAL A 201 -31.37 -2.63 -5.21
CA VAL A 201 -30.96 -3.56 -4.15
C VAL A 201 -30.90 -5.01 -4.63
N GLU A 202 -31.80 -5.41 -5.52
CA GLU A 202 -31.83 -6.79 -6.04
C GLU A 202 -30.58 -7.11 -6.86
N GLY A 203 -30.12 -6.15 -7.69
CA GLY A 203 -28.86 -6.25 -8.40
C GLY A 203 -27.66 -6.40 -7.45
N LEU A 204 -27.64 -5.66 -6.33
CA LEU A 204 -26.58 -5.80 -5.32
C LEU A 204 -26.58 -7.20 -4.66
N LYS A 205 -27.76 -7.72 -4.34
CA LYS A 205 -27.88 -9.08 -3.79
C LYS A 205 -27.39 -10.14 -4.77
N SER A 206 -27.69 -9.98 -6.06
CA SER A 206 -27.31 -10.94 -7.10
C SER A 206 -25.79 -11.08 -7.25
N ILE A 207 -25.03 -9.98 -7.08
CA ILE A 207 -23.56 -9.98 -7.27
C ILE A 207 -22.77 -10.18 -5.97
N LYS A 208 -23.43 -10.14 -4.80
CA LYS A 208 -22.74 -10.20 -3.50
C LYS A 208 -21.78 -11.38 -3.39
N LYS A 209 -22.24 -12.59 -3.79
CA LYS A 209 -21.42 -13.81 -3.72
C LYS A 209 -20.19 -13.74 -4.64
N ASP A 210 -20.35 -13.19 -5.84
CA ASP A 210 -19.24 -13.04 -6.79
C ASP A 210 -18.24 -12.02 -6.29
N TYR A 211 -18.70 -10.93 -5.68
CA TYR A 211 -17.84 -9.93 -5.05
C TYR A 211 -17.06 -10.53 -3.87
N GLN A 212 -17.71 -11.32 -3.01
CA GLN A 212 -17.06 -12.02 -1.90
C GLN A 212 -16.00 -13.02 -2.41
N ARG A 213 -16.34 -13.78 -3.46
CA ARG A 213 -15.40 -14.72 -4.09
C ARG A 213 -14.17 -13.98 -4.65
N GLN A 214 -14.38 -12.82 -5.29
CA GLN A 214 -13.28 -12.00 -5.78
C GLN A 214 -12.37 -11.48 -4.66
N ILE A 215 -12.95 -11.07 -3.52
CA ILE A 215 -12.15 -10.67 -2.35
C ILE A 215 -11.24 -11.83 -1.94
N ILE A 216 -11.79 -13.04 -1.76
CA ILE A 216 -11.01 -14.22 -1.33
C ILE A 216 -9.92 -14.56 -2.35
N ASN A 217 -10.27 -14.63 -3.63
CA ASN A 217 -9.34 -15.03 -4.70
C ASN A 217 -8.17 -14.05 -4.89
N ASN A 218 -8.41 -12.77 -4.62
CA ASN A 218 -7.40 -11.72 -4.76
C ASN A 218 -6.71 -11.38 -3.43
N TYR A 219 -7.09 -12.04 -2.33
CA TYR A 219 -6.53 -11.76 -1.02
C TYR A 219 -5.12 -12.33 -0.87
N ASN A 220 -4.14 -11.49 -1.04
CA ASN A 220 -2.74 -11.83 -0.87
C ASN A 220 -2.04 -10.72 -0.07
N PRO A 221 -2.24 -10.66 1.26
CA PRO A 221 -1.63 -9.64 2.08
C PRO A 221 -0.11 -9.82 2.15
N ILE A 222 0.63 -8.72 2.13
CA ILE A 222 2.08 -8.74 2.26
C ILE A 222 2.52 -9.24 3.66
N GLU A 223 1.74 -8.93 4.69
CA GLU A 223 1.95 -9.34 6.08
C GLU A 223 0.92 -10.43 6.44
N LEU A 224 1.33 -11.70 6.30
CA LEU A 224 0.47 -12.86 6.58
C LEU A 224 0.12 -13.00 8.06
N ASP A 225 1.00 -12.55 8.95
CA ASP A 225 0.79 -12.54 10.40
C ASP A 225 -0.28 -11.54 10.86
N LYS A 226 -0.63 -10.58 10.00
CA LYS A 226 -1.70 -9.58 10.21
C LYS A 226 -2.94 -9.84 9.34
N ALA A 227 -2.94 -10.93 8.58
CA ALA A 227 -4.01 -11.27 7.67
C ALA A 227 -5.35 -11.51 8.40
N VAL A 228 -6.45 -11.14 7.76
CA VAL A 228 -7.80 -11.54 8.20
C VAL A 228 -8.17 -12.89 7.60
N LYS A 229 -9.05 -13.60 8.27
CA LYS A 229 -9.71 -14.80 7.73
C LYS A 229 -11.14 -14.44 7.34
N TYR A 230 -11.43 -14.58 6.07
CA TYR A 230 -12.77 -14.37 5.50
C TYR A 230 -13.61 -15.64 5.61
#